data_3304b492e49918153ddd8167d772cdf2
#
_entry.id   3304b492e49918153ddd8167d772cdf2
#
_cell.length_a   1.000
_cell.length_b   1.000
_cell.length_c   1.000
_cell.angle_alpha   90.00
_cell.angle_beta   90.00
_cell.angle_gamma   90.00
#
_symmetry.space_group_name_H-M   'P 1'
#
loop_
_entity.id
_entity.type
_entity.pdbx_description
1 polymer ?
#
loop_
_entity_poly.entity_id
_entity_poly.type
_entity_poly.pdbx_seq_one_letter_code
_entity_poly.pdbx_strand_id
1 'polypeptide(L)'
;ATVAQPKRKKLAIINTDVNLSGGFSFAGGQIQQLPKQAILEELEREFTTESVDISNPLTVYDDEGNLKYDAMLVVQPSSLAPPQLNNLVEAMKAGQPTVILEDPMPLMFQVVGTSEDKPSQGGMMGMGGPPQPKGDSFAMVWRALGIEPLAEVQVGQLPGKVVCQGYMPYKRFGDIPPWGPFVFIRPGDAGSFNQKEPAVRNFEEVFFPVTGGIREAGNIKDLKLKFTSLVESDDNRRETGLVDVADARQYFRTQEIGPIFSKMEVTPRHAYSLAAWIRGEATESADDAKKDAKKGKEDPKKDGKSDDKAKKPAAKRPMSVIYVADIDLISNQLLSMRTEGVEQFRWDNGPFVLNLVDAVAGEDRYLEIRQRKARYATLRRIEAEAQVAYDKEEEARKAAQKEYDEEVAKEDEAVKKIEKEAADLEAEYKKKQDAGEQIDSGEFKSRQQLLQFRLVTALAASQETKQNLKLELEKTNDKIRRDRLQSVARIQNLYKLFSLLIPPLVPLLVGGLVWGRRYIREREGISKTRMKT
;
A
#
# COMPACT_ATOMS: atom_id res chain seq x y z
N ALA A 1 24.29 -26.16 20.85
CA ALA A 1 24.97 -25.17 20.01
C ALA A 1 24.12 -23.89 20.06
N THR A 2 24.57 -22.92 20.84
CA THR A 2 23.97 -21.59 20.91
C THR A 2 24.24 -20.92 19.57
N VAL A 3 23.24 -20.85 18.70
CA VAL A 3 23.33 -20.02 17.49
C VAL A 3 23.36 -18.57 18.00
N ALA A 4 24.53 -17.95 17.95
CA ALA A 4 24.67 -16.53 18.26
C ALA A 4 23.71 -15.75 17.33
N GLN A 5 22.68 -15.15 17.90
CA GLN A 5 21.78 -14.29 17.12
C GLN A 5 22.64 -13.14 16.58
N PRO A 6 22.69 -12.95 15.27
CA PRO A 6 23.44 -11.83 14.71
C PRO A 6 22.88 -10.52 15.28
N LYS A 7 23.76 -9.60 15.61
CA LYS A 7 23.35 -8.27 16.12
C LYS A 7 22.41 -7.66 15.09
N ARG A 8 21.19 -7.32 15.51
CA ARG A 8 20.21 -6.68 14.63
C ARG A 8 20.76 -5.36 14.11
N LYS A 9 20.54 -5.07 12.85
CA LYS A 9 20.90 -3.79 12.25
C LYS A 9 20.02 -2.67 12.81
N LYS A 10 20.55 -1.46 12.84
CA LYS A 10 19.85 -0.28 13.36
C LYS A 10 19.17 0.47 12.22
N LEU A 11 17.88 0.71 12.37
CA LEU A 11 17.04 1.46 11.43
C LEU A 11 16.60 2.78 12.07
N ALA A 12 17.01 3.91 11.48
CA ALA A 12 16.45 5.21 11.84
C ALA A 12 15.12 5.41 11.12
N ILE A 13 14.08 5.80 11.84
CA ILE A 13 12.78 6.19 11.28
C ILE A 13 12.63 7.67 11.50
N ILE A 14 12.59 8.42 10.41
CA ILE A 14 12.49 9.89 10.50
C ILE A 14 11.05 10.29 10.83
N ASN A 15 10.93 11.16 11.83
CA ASN A 15 9.63 11.71 12.23
C ASN A 15 9.11 12.65 11.15
N THR A 16 7.96 12.31 10.60
CA THR A 16 7.22 13.08 9.61
C THR A 16 5.75 13.17 10.03
N ASP A 17 4.90 13.82 9.24
CA ASP A 17 3.47 13.87 9.51
C ASP A 17 2.81 12.47 9.44
N VAL A 18 3.47 11.50 8.76
CA VAL A 18 3.10 10.08 8.81
C VAL A 18 3.65 9.45 10.08
N ASN A 19 2.85 9.45 11.13
CA ASN A 19 3.24 8.86 12.40
C ASN A 19 3.13 7.33 12.39
N LEU A 20 4.21 6.64 12.05
CA LEU A 20 4.26 5.17 12.03
C LEU A 20 4.11 4.56 13.43
N SER A 21 4.56 5.26 14.47
CA SER A 21 4.51 4.78 15.86
C SER A 21 3.11 4.85 16.46
N GLY A 22 2.17 5.53 15.79
CA GLY A 22 0.88 5.84 16.36
C GLY A 22 0.96 6.94 17.42
N GLY A 23 -0.08 7.06 18.23
CA GLY A 23 -0.14 8.07 19.29
C GLY A 23 -1.39 8.93 19.18
N PHE A 24 -1.30 10.19 19.58
CA PHE A 24 -2.42 11.11 19.54
C PHE A 24 -2.21 12.16 18.44
N SER A 25 -3.22 12.34 17.58
CA SER A 25 -3.27 13.41 16.60
C SER A 25 -4.33 14.45 17.01
N PHE A 26 -4.00 15.71 16.77
CA PHE A 26 -4.95 16.83 16.97
C PHE A 26 -5.45 17.27 15.59
N ALA A 27 -6.50 16.64 15.11
CA ALA A 27 -7.12 17.02 13.84
C ALA A 27 -8.54 17.52 14.07
N GLY A 28 -8.88 18.68 13.52
CA GLY A 28 -10.24 19.24 13.59
C GLY A 28 -10.75 19.57 15.00
N GLY A 29 -9.83 19.85 15.95
CA GLY A 29 -10.21 20.17 17.34
C GLY A 29 -10.55 18.96 18.22
N GLN A 30 -10.38 17.75 17.73
CA GLN A 30 -10.55 16.51 18.49
C GLN A 30 -9.24 15.73 18.60
N ILE A 31 -8.99 15.15 19.77
CA ILE A 31 -7.89 14.22 19.98
C ILE A 31 -8.29 12.87 19.39
N GLN A 32 -7.61 12.44 18.33
CA GLN A 32 -7.78 11.11 17.78
C GLN A 32 -6.58 10.24 18.15
N GLN A 33 -6.83 9.03 18.61
CA GLN A 33 -5.78 8.04 18.82
C GLN A 33 -5.47 7.37 17.48
N LEU A 34 -4.25 7.56 16.98
CA LEU A 34 -3.74 6.89 15.79
C LEU A 34 -3.16 5.53 16.19
N PRO A 35 -3.54 4.45 15.50
CA PRO A 35 -2.95 3.13 15.75
C PRO A 35 -1.50 3.10 15.23
N LYS A 36 -0.67 2.28 15.88
CA LYS A 36 0.65 1.94 15.35
C LYS A 36 0.50 1.25 13.99
N GLN A 37 1.36 1.60 13.05
CA GLN A 37 1.32 0.99 11.73
C GLN A 37 1.93 -0.43 11.75
N ALA A 38 1.26 -1.38 11.11
CA ALA A 38 1.69 -2.79 11.07
C ALA A 38 3.07 -2.95 10.42
N ILE A 39 3.42 -2.12 9.44
CA ILE A 39 4.75 -2.15 8.83
C ILE A 39 5.85 -1.87 9.86
N LEU A 40 5.61 -0.98 10.83
CA LEU A 40 6.58 -0.72 11.89
C LEU A 40 6.79 -1.94 12.78
N GLU A 41 5.73 -2.68 13.09
CA GLU A 41 5.85 -3.92 13.85
C GLU A 41 6.66 -5.00 13.10
N GLU A 42 6.48 -5.08 11.78
CA GLU A 42 7.28 -5.99 10.94
C GLU A 42 8.75 -5.56 10.91
N LEU A 43 9.04 -4.27 10.78
CA LEU A 43 10.40 -3.74 10.83
C LEU A 43 11.07 -3.97 12.19
N GLU A 44 10.36 -3.79 13.30
CA GLU A 44 10.88 -4.02 14.65
C GLU A 44 11.22 -5.48 14.95
N ARG A 45 10.64 -6.43 14.23
CA ARG A 45 11.01 -7.83 14.33
C ARG A 45 12.41 -8.11 13.79
N GLU A 46 12.85 -7.35 12.80
CA GLU A 46 14.10 -7.58 12.07
C GLU A 46 15.19 -6.59 12.43
N PHE A 47 14.83 -5.34 12.69
CA PHE A 47 15.73 -4.23 13.00
C PHE A 47 15.58 -3.77 14.45
N THR A 48 16.61 -3.10 14.94
CA THR A 48 16.50 -2.22 16.12
C THR A 48 16.12 -0.83 15.61
N THR A 49 14.86 -0.46 15.78
CA THR A 49 14.32 0.81 15.28
C THR A 49 14.55 1.95 16.27
N GLU A 50 14.81 3.13 15.76
CA GLU A 50 14.93 4.36 16.53
C GLU A 50 14.18 5.48 15.79
N SER A 51 13.27 6.17 16.48
CA SER A 51 12.58 7.35 15.96
C SER A 51 13.52 8.56 16.06
N VAL A 52 13.75 9.25 14.95
CA VAL A 52 14.74 10.32 14.83
C VAL A 52 14.09 11.61 14.36
N ASP A 53 14.27 12.67 15.13
CA ASP A 53 13.94 14.03 14.71
C ASP A 53 15.12 14.62 13.93
N ILE A 54 14.86 15.04 12.69
CA ILE A 54 15.86 15.61 11.78
C ILE A 54 15.90 17.15 11.82
N SER A 55 15.34 17.77 12.83
CA SER A 55 15.44 19.23 13.04
C SER A 55 16.89 19.70 13.20
N ASN A 56 17.77 18.82 13.65
CA ASN A 56 19.20 19.02 13.69
C ASN A 56 19.91 18.11 12.67
N PRO A 57 21.11 18.49 12.18
CA PRO A 57 21.90 17.65 11.30
C PRO A 57 22.13 16.25 11.88
N LEU A 58 21.87 15.22 11.07
CA LEU A 58 22.06 13.83 11.47
C LEU A 58 23.55 13.48 11.54
N THR A 59 24.00 12.92 12.67
CA THR A 59 25.32 12.31 12.77
C THR A 59 25.29 10.96 12.07
N VAL A 60 25.86 10.88 10.85
CA VAL A 60 25.86 9.69 10.01
C VAL A 60 26.85 8.63 10.50
N TYR A 61 28.01 9.06 10.96
CA TYR A 61 29.08 8.18 11.43
C TYR A 61 29.33 8.33 12.92
N ASP A 62 29.66 7.23 13.58
CA ASP A 62 30.14 7.22 14.96
C ASP A 62 31.62 7.66 15.05
N ASP A 63 32.15 7.70 16.25
CA ASP A 63 33.57 8.11 16.49
C ASP A 63 34.58 7.10 15.90
N GLU A 64 34.13 5.86 15.59
CA GLU A 64 34.93 4.81 14.99
C GLU A 64 34.86 4.85 13.45
N GLY A 65 34.02 5.71 12.86
CA GLY A 65 33.80 5.83 11.42
C GLY A 65 32.82 4.81 10.84
N ASN A 66 32.05 4.10 11.69
CA ASN A 66 30.97 3.22 11.24
C ASN A 66 29.68 4.02 11.11
N LEU A 67 28.75 3.52 10.29
CA LEU A 67 27.41 4.09 10.23
C LEU A 67 26.72 3.98 11.60
N LYS A 68 26.16 5.09 12.08
CA LYS A 68 25.34 5.11 13.29
C LYS A 68 24.05 4.31 13.09
N TYR A 69 23.46 4.41 11.90
CA TYR A 69 22.30 3.64 11.45
C TYR A 69 22.63 2.90 10.15
N ASP A 70 22.33 1.62 10.09
CA ASP A 70 22.56 0.79 8.90
C ASP A 70 21.64 1.17 7.74
N ALA A 71 20.44 1.67 8.05
CA ALA A 71 19.49 2.23 7.10
C ALA A 71 18.66 3.35 7.75
N MET A 72 18.05 4.17 6.92
CA MET A 72 17.12 5.23 7.30
C MET A 72 15.84 5.08 6.46
N LEU A 73 14.68 5.13 7.11
CA LEU A 73 13.37 5.13 6.46
C LEU A 73 12.70 6.49 6.66
N VAL A 74 12.26 7.09 5.58
CA VAL A 74 11.58 8.39 5.56
C VAL A 74 10.27 8.23 4.80
N VAL A 75 9.14 8.44 5.47
CA VAL A 75 7.81 8.33 4.87
C VAL A 75 7.19 9.71 4.76
N GLN A 76 6.80 10.12 3.56
CA GLN A 76 6.27 11.45 3.22
C GLN A 76 7.16 12.60 3.69
N PRO A 77 8.45 12.62 3.27
CA PRO A 77 9.36 13.70 3.66
C PRO A 77 8.94 15.08 3.16
N SER A 78 8.03 15.20 2.19
CA SER A 78 7.47 16.50 1.80
C SER A 78 6.71 17.20 2.93
N SER A 79 6.37 16.50 4.01
CA SER A 79 5.81 17.08 5.23
C SER A 79 6.84 17.84 6.08
N LEU A 80 8.13 17.59 5.86
CA LEU A 80 9.22 18.22 6.59
C LEU A 80 9.40 19.71 6.21
N ALA A 81 9.83 20.51 7.17
CA ALA A 81 10.20 21.91 6.92
C ALA A 81 11.50 22.00 6.08
N PRO A 82 11.72 23.10 5.33
CA PRO A 82 12.92 23.25 4.48
C PRO A 82 14.26 23.01 5.17
N PRO A 83 14.50 23.44 6.44
CA PRO A 83 15.73 23.11 7.15
C PRO A 83 15.89 21.61 7.42
N GLN A 84 14.81 20.91 7.74
CA GLN A 84 14.80 19.46 7.95
C GLN A 84 15.08 18.70 6.65
N LEU A 85 14.48 19.15 5.52
CA LEU A 85 14.79 18.60 4.20
C LEU A 85 16.27 18.79 3.82
N ASN A 86 16.85 19.92 4.20
CA ASN A 86 18.28 20.15 3.97
C ASN A 86 19.14 19.17 4.78
N ASN A 87 18.81 18.95 6.05
CA ASN A 87 19.49 17.96 6.89
C ASN A 87 19.36 16.53 6.33
N LEU A 88 18.19 16.18 5.78
CA LEU A 88 17.95 14.91 5.10
C LEU A 88 18.85 14.76 3.87
N VAL A 89 18.92 15.77 3.02
CA VAL A 89 19.77 15.77 1.82
C VAL A 89 21.25 15.63 2.20
N GLU A 90 21.71 16.36 3.20
CA GLU A 90 23.11 16.28 3.65
C GLU A 90 23.43 14.89 4.25
N ALA A 91 22.51 14.27 4.98
CA ALA A 91 22.69 12.90 5.47
C ALA A 91 22.83 11.88 4.30
N MET A 92 21.98 12.00 3.27
CA MET A 92 22.07 11.14 2.07
C MET A 92 23.38 11.36 1.31
N LYS A 93 23.82 12.61 1.12
CA LYS A 93 25.11 12.94 0.49
C LYS A 93 26.30 12.46 1.31
N ALA A 94 26.17 12.41 2.63
CA ALA A 94 27.18 11.83 3.52
C ALA A 94 27.25 10.30 3.43
N GLY A 95 26.34 9.66 2.68
CA GLY A 95 26.33 8.22 2.46
C GLY A 95 25.45 7.44 3.42
N GLN A 96 24.47 8.09 4.08
CA GLN A 96 23.45 7.37 4.87
C GLN A 96 22.53 6.60 3.93
N PRO A 97 22.50 5.25 4.00
CA PRO A 97 21.60 4.43 3.19
C PRO A 97 20.15 4.75 3.56
N THR A 98 19.31 5.05 2.56
CA THR A 98 17.98 5.62 2.81
C THR A 98 16.91 4.97 1.93
N VAL A 99 15.73 4.71 2.49
CA VAL A 99 14.50 4.42 1.76
C VAL A 99 13.55 5.59 1.95
N ILE A 100 13.09 6.17 0.85
CA ILE A 100 12.10 7.24 0.82
C ILE A 100 10.81 6.67 0.24
N LEU A 101 9.71 6.85 0.95
CA LEU A 101 8.36 6.67 0.44
C LEU A 101 7.71 8.05 0.36
N GLU A 102 7.29 8.48 -0.83
CA GLU A 102 6.72 9.80 -1.06
C GLU A 102 5.55 9.69 -2.03
N ASP A 103 4.47 10.38 -1.77
CA ASP A 103 3.21 10.23 -2.48
C ASP A 103 2.62 11.58 -2.90
N PRO A 104 2.28 11.76 -4.18
CA PRO A 104 1.64 12.98 -4.63
C PRO A 104 0.21 13.14 -4.11
N MET A 105 -0.46 12.03 -3.76
CA MET A 105 -1.86 12.02 -3.33
C MET A 105 -2.16 10.87 -2.37
N PRO A 106 -1.74 10.93 -1.11
CA PRO A 106 -2.06 9.91 -0.12
C PRO A 106 -3.58 9.74 0.03
N LEU A 107 -4.05 8.50 -0.10
CA LEU A 107 -5.46 8.14 0.02
C LEU A 107 -5.79 7.54 1.39
N MET A 108 -4.87 6.73 1.93
CA MET A 108 -5.08 5.94 3.14
C MET A 108 -4.44 6.57 4.38
N PHE A 109 -3.62 7.58 4.19
CA PHE A 109 -3.05 8.39 5.27
C PHE A 109 -3.65 9.80 5.26
N GLN A 110 -3.94 10.32 6.45
CA GLN A 110 -4.48 11.68 6.61
C GLN A 110 -3.34 12.72 6.59
N VAL A 111 -2.56 12.71 5.53
CA VAL A 111 -1.44 13.64 5.32
C VAL A 111 -1.56 14.30 3.96
N VAL A 112 -0.91 15.45 3.82
CA VAL A 112 -0.94 16.22 2.58
C VAL A 112 0.02 15.60 1.56
N GLY A 113 -0.43 15.46 0.31
CA GLY A 113 0.41 14.98 -0.78
C GLY A 113 1.51 15.97 -1.17
N THR A 114 2.55 15.46 -1.87
CA THR A 114 3.71 16.28 -2.28
C THR A 114 3.30 17.53 -3.08
N SER A 115 2.27 17.40 -3.90
CA SER A 115 1.80 18.46 -4.80
C SER A 115 0.80 19.43 -4.18
N GLU A 116 0.47 19.25 -2.91
CA GLU A 116 -0.61 19.98 -2.26
C GLU A 116 -0.10 21.11 -1.36
N ASP A 117 -0.95 22.15 -1.23
CA ASP A 117 -0.69 23.21 -0.27
C ASP A 117 -0.73 22.64 1.16
N LYS A 118 0.33 22.87 1.91
CA LYS A 118 0.33 22.52 3.32
C LYS A 118 -0.55 23.51 4.09
N PRO A 119 -1.44 23.01 4.95
CA PRO A 119 -2.19 23.89 5.83
C PRO A 119 -1.20 24.71 6.67
N SER A 120 -1.45 26.02 6.77
CA SER A 120 -0.69 26.86 7.68
C SER A 120 -0.80 26.28 9.08
N GLN A 121 0.31 26.06 9.76
CA GLN A 121 0.26 25.71 11.18
C GLN A 121 -0.37 26.90 11.90
N GLY A 122 -1.67 26.75 12.20
CA GLY A 122 -2.45 27.78 12.87
C GLY A 122 -1.85 28.05 14.24
N GLY A 123 -1.43 29.30 14.45
CA GLY A 123 -1.19 29.77 15.79
C GLY A 123 -2.43 29.53 16.65
N MET A 124 -2.26 29.35 17.95
CA MET A 124 -3.25 28.99 18.98
C MET A 124 -4.52 29.88 19.04
N MET A 125 -4.71 30.82 18.12
CA MET A 125 -5.85 31.75 17.99
C MET A 125 -6.51 31.80 16.61
N GLY A 126 -6.36 30.79 15.76
CA GLY A 126 -7.14 30.73 14.51
C GLY A 126 -6.78 31.80 13.45
N MET A 127 -5.80 32.65 13.68
CA MET A 127 -5.20 33.50 12.66
C MET A 127 -4.11 32.69 11.95
N GLY A 128 -4.51 32.03 10.84
CA GLY A 128 -3.61 31.28 10.00
C GLY A 128 -2.42 32.14 9.58
N GLY A 129 -1.20 31.67 9.84
CA GLY A 129 -0.01 32.22 9.20
C GLY A 129 -0.12 32.11 7.67
N PRO A 130 0.73 32.77 6.90
CA PRO A 130 0.72 32.64 5.45
C PRO A 130 0.83 31.14 5.07
N PRO A 131 0.10 30.68 4.04
CA PRO A 131 0.18 29.31 3.58
C PRO A 131 1.64 28.96 3.31
N GLN A 132 2.10 27.82 3.84
CA GLN A 132 3.45 27.37 3.55
C GLN A 132 3.54 27.03 2.06
N PRO A 133 4.66 27.35 1.38
CA PRO A 133 4.81 27.10 -0.03
C PRO A 133 4.53 25.62 -0.34
N LYS A 134 3.79 25.40 -1.43
CA LYS A 134 3.53 24.08 -2.01
C LYS A 134 4.85 23.36 -2.19
N GLY A 135 4.91 22.08 -2.04
CA GLY A 135 5.96 21.12 -2.33
C GLY A 135 7.27 21.53 -3.02
N ASP A 136 7.42 22.78 -3.40
CA ASP A 136 8.64 23.37 -3.99
C ASP A 136 9.88 23.12 -3.14
N SER A 137 9.70 23.08 -1.82
CA SER A 137 10.78 22.72 -0.90
C SER A 137 11.25 21.27 -1.11
N PHE A 138 10.36 20.37 -1.51
CA PHE A 138 10.72 18.99 -1.76
C PHE A 138 11.48 18.79 -3.08
N ALA A 139 11.37 19.73 -4.02
CA ALA A 139 12.15 19.72 -5.26
C ALA A 139 13.68 19.73 -5.01
N MET A 140 14.13 20.18 -3.83
CA MET A 140 15.55 20.09 -3.45
C MET A 140 16.00 18.63 -3.26
N VAL A 141 15.13 17.77 -2.75
CA VAL A 141 15.42 16.33 -2.58
C VAL A 141 15.50 15.68 -3.96
N TRP A 142 14.54 15.91 -4.85
CA TRP A 142 14.59 15.38 -6.21
C TRP A 142 15.84 15.83 -6.96
N ARG A 143 16.19 17.11 -6.89
CA ARG A 143 17.43 17.64 -7.48
C ARG A 143 18.68 16.98 -6.91
N ALA A 144 18.73 16.74 -5.60
CA ALA A 144 19.86 16.07 -4.96
C ALA A 144 19.99 14.60 -5.37
N LEU A 145 18.88 13.94 -5.68
CA LEU A 145 18.82 12.56 -6.14
C LEU A 145 18.95 12.42 -7.66
N GLY A 146 18.95 13.51 -8.44
CA GLY A 146 18.98 13.47 -9.90
C GLY A 146 17.74 12.80 -10.49
N ILE A 147 16.57 13.00 -9.90
CA ILE A 147 15.29 12.47 -10.36
C ILE A 147 14.29 13.60 -10.58
N GLU A 148 13.28 13.32 -11.38
CA GLU A 148 12.14 14.21 -11.63
C GLU A 148 10.84 13.43 -11.44
N PRO A 149 9.79 14.04 -10.86
CA PRO A 149 8.45 13.46 -10.86
C PRO A 149 7.89 13.44 -12.29
N LEU A 150 6.89 12.62 -12.56
CA LEU A 150 6.22 12.54 -13.86
C LEU A 150 5.32 13.77 -14.16
N ALA A 151 5.28 14.74 -13.29
CA ALA A 151 4.57 15.99 -13.49
C ALA A 151 5.36 16.96 -14.37
N GLU A 152 4.66 17.74 -15.22
CA GLU A 152 5.28 18.91 -15.81
C GLU A 152 5.45 19.99 -14.75
N VAL A 153 6.68 20.40 -14.53
CA VAL A 153 7.00 21.47 -13.56
C VAL A 153 6.65 22.81 -14.23
N GLN A 154 5.47 23.36 -13.94
CA GLN A 154 5.18 24.76 -14.22
C GLN A 154 5.73 25.60 -13.08
N VAL A 155 6.38 26.72 -13.43
CA VAL A 155 6.97 27.64 -12.44
C VAL A 155 5.90 28.08 -11.42
N GLY A 156 6.09 27.72 -10.15
CA GLY A 156 5.18 28.07 -9.04
C GLY A 156 4.01 27.10 -8.81
N GLN A 157 3.91 26.01 -9.56
CA GLN A 157 2.98 24.91 -9.29
C GLN A 157 3.68 23.59 -9.61
N LEU A 158 3.70 22.67 -8.67
CA LEU A 158 4.03 21.27 -8.95
C LEU A 158 2.71 20.55 -9.23
N PRO A 159 2.26 20.40 -10.48
CA PRO A 159 1.11 19.57 -10.77
C PRO A 159 1.53 18.13 -10.49
N GLY A 160 0.98 17.51 -9.45
CA GLY A 160 1.16 16.10 -9.20
C GLY A 160 0.40 15.31 -10.26
N LYS A 161 1.03 14.29 -10.81
CA LYS A 161 0.38 13.28 -11.65
C LYS A 161 0.43 11.92 -10.97
N VAL A 162 -0.64 11.17 -11.13
CA VAL A 162 -0.74 9.79 -10.68
C VAL A 162 -0.78 8.86 -11.87
N VAL A 163 -0.20 7.67 -11.70
CA VAL A 163 -0.20 6.63 -12.72
C VAL A 163 -1.52 5.88 -12.66
N CYS A 164 -2.17 5.75 -13.79
CA CYS A 164 -3.41 5.00 -13.97
C CYS A 164 -3.17 3.79 -14.85
N GLN A 165 -3.84 2.68 -14.55
CA GLN A 165 -3.70 1.42 -15.26
C GLN A 165 -5.08 0.86 -15.61
N GLY A 166 -5.25 0.42 -16.86
CA GLY A 166 -6.48 -0.20 -17.35
C GLY A 166 -6.64 -1.67 -16.97
N TYR A 167 -6.06 -2.11 -15.88
CA TYR A 167 -6.08 -3.50 -15.44
C TYR A 167 -6.44 -3.66 -13.97
N MET A 168 -7.48 -4.44 -13.73
CA MET A 168 -7.90 -4.84 -12.41
C MET A 168 -7.84 -6.38 -12.33
N PRO A 169 -6.87 -6.96 -11.62
CA PRO A 169 -6.76 -8.42 -11.50
C PRO A 169 -7.84 -9.02 -10.61
N TYR A 170 -8.48 -8.21 -9.79
CA TYR A 170 -9.46 -8.64 -8.79
C TYR A 170 -10.88 -8.24 -9.19
N LYS A 171 -11.69 -9.19 -9.61
CA LYS A 171 -13.12 -8.99 -9.94
C LYS A 171 -13.95 -8.46 -8.76
N ARG A 172 -13.40 -8.47 -7.55
CA ARG A 172 -14.11 -8.19 -6.29
C ARG A 172 -13.65 -6.92 -5.57
N PHE A 173 -12.94 -6.05 -6.24
CA PHE A 173 -12.68 -4.72 -5.69
C PHE A 173 -13.96 -3.86 -5.66
N GLY A 174 -15.13 -4.53 -5.64
CA GLY A 174 -16.43 -3.89 -5.66
C GLY A 174 -16.71 -3.23 -7.01
N ASP A 175 -17.56 -2.22 -6.97
CA ASP A 175 -17.91 -1.40 -8.14
C ASP A 175 -16.80 -0.42 -8.57
N ILE A 176 -15.54 -0.67 -8.13
CA ILE A 176 -14.39 0.07 -8.64
C ILE A 176 -14.19 -0.38 -10.08
N PRO A 177 -14.33 0.54 -11.02
CA PRO A 177 -14.22 0.21 -12.42
C PRO A 177 -12.83 -0.31 -12.77
N PRO A 178 -12.71 -1.09 -13.85
CA PRO A 178 -11.45 -1.71 -14.27
C PRO A 178 -10.35 -0.70 -14.62
N TRP A 179 -10.68 0.57 -14.63
CA TRP A 179 -9.79 1.69 -14.94
C TRP A 179 -9.66 2.56 -13.71
N GLY A 180 -8.43 2.82 -13.28
CA GLY A 180 -8.27 3.70 -12.14
C GLY A 180 -6.82 3.89 -11.73
N PRO A 181 -6.61 4.75 -10.74
CA PRO A 181 -5.29 5.03 -10.20
C PRO A 181 -4.75 3.89 -9.30
N PHE A 182 -5.30 2.68 -9.44
CA PHE A 182 -4.83 1.49 -8.73
C PHE A 182 -3.91 0.68 -9.63
N VAL A 183 -2.63 0.58 -9.26
CA VAL A 183 -1.61 -0.07 -10.07
C VAL A 183 -1.18 -1.39 -9.43
N PHE A 184 -1.39 -2.50 -10.14
CA PHE A 184 -1.00 -3.85 -9.72
C PHE A 184 0.18 -4.31 -10.55
N ILE A 185 1.32 -4.52 -9.93
CA ILE A 185 2.55 -4.96 -10.58
C ILE A 185 2.71 -6.46 -10.36
N ARG A 186 2.87 -7.22 -11.45
CA ARG A 186 3.02 -8.68 -11.45
C ARG A 186 4.20 -9.13 -12.30
N PRO A 187 4.84 -10.26 -11.97
CA PRO A 187 5.85 -10.86 -12.84
C PRO A 187 5.22 -11.37 -14.14
N GLY A 188 5.97 -11.31 -15.23
CA GLY A 188 5.52 -11.78 -16.56
C GLY A 188 5.04 -10.67 -17.48
N ASP A 189 4.83 -9.50 -16.98
CA ASP A 189 4.72 -8.27 -17.75
C ASP A 189 6.16 -7.78 -17.98
N ALA A 190 6.56 -7.58 -19.24
CA ALA A 190 7.93 -7.23 -19.56
C ALA A 190 8.32 -5.93 -18.84
N GLY A 191 9.28 -6.01 -17.91
CA GLY A 191 9.86 -4.85 -17.23
C GLY A 191 9.30 -4.54 -15.85
N SER A 192 8.18 -5.11 -15.42
CA SER A 192 7.49 -4.74 -14.17
C SER A 192 8.39 -4.78 -12.92
N PHE A 193 9.07 -5.89 -12.69
CA PHE A 193 10.11 -5.99 -11.64
C PHE A 193 11.48 -6.15 -12.27
N ASN A 194 12.45 -5.37 -11.82
CA ASN A 194 13.82 -5.47 -12.29
C ASN A 194 14.45 -6.81 -11.89
N GLN A 195 14.59 -7.71 -12.86
CA GLN A 195 15.10 -9.06 -12.64
C GLN A 195 16.60 -9.11 -12.24
N LYS A 196 17.33 -8.00 -12.45
CA LYS A 196 18.74 -7.90 -12.08
C LYS A 196 18.94 -7.48 -10.62
N GLU A 197 17.89 -6.93 -10.00
CA GLU A 197 17.94 -6.43 -8.61
C GLU A 197 17.33 -7.44 -7.65
N PRO A 198 18.15 -8.09 -6.79
CA PRO A 198 17.66 -9.11 -5.85
C PRO A 198 16.54 -8.63 -4.93
N ALA A 199 16.51 -7.34 -4.62
CA ALA A 199 15.51 -6.74 -3.75
C ALA A 199 14.06 -6.94 -4.23
N VAL A 200 13.87 -7.01 -5.58
CA VAL A 200 12.51 -6.96 -6.17
C VAL A 200 12.19 -8.10 -7.15
N ARG A 201 13.18 -8.88 -7.59
CA ARG A 201 13.06 -9.78 -8.77
C ARG A 201 11.99 -10.89 -8.69
N ASN A 202 11.56 -11.30 -7.51
CA ASN A 202 10.74 -12.51 -7.34
C ASN A 202 9.41 -12.26 -6.62
N PHE A 203 8.91 -11.02 -6.54
CA PHE A 203 7.59 -10.76 -6.00
C PHE A 203 6.50 -11.26 -6.95
N GLU A 204 5.36 -11.72 -6.42
CA GLU A 204 4.22 -12.14 -7.24
C GLU A 204 3.31 -10.97 -7.57
N GLU A 205 3.11 -10.09 -6.62
CA GLU A 205 2.29 -8.91 -6.82
C GLU A 205 2.61 -7.85 -5.78
N VAL A 206 2.76 -6.61 -6.24
CA VAL A 206 2.80 -5.44 -5.38
C VAL A 206 1.72 -4.47 -5.84
N PHE A 207 0.93 -4.01 -4.90
CA PHE A 207 -0.16 -3.09 -5.14
C PHE A 207 0.23 -1.67 -4.74
N PHE A 208 0.10 -0.74 -5.67
CA PHE A 208 0.35 0.68 -5.51
C PHE A 208 -0.99 1.44 -5.65
N PRO A 209 -1.63 1.87 -4.56
CA PRO A 209 -2.82 2.71 -4.63
C PRO A 209 -2.45 4.15 -4.95
N VAL A 210 -2.99 4.70 -6.01
CA VAL A 210 -2.84 6.14 -6.37
C VAL A 210 -1.37 6.61 -6.42
N THR A 211 -0.52 5.81 -6.99
CA THR A 211 0.92 6.04 -7.02
C THR A 211 1.32 7.18 -7.96
N GLY A 212 2.33 7.93 -7.58
CA GLY A 212 3.07 8.78 -8.50
C GLY A 212 4.04 7.97 -9.37
N GLY A 213 5.00 8.68 -9.93
CA GLY A 213 6.10 8.06 -10.66
C GLY A 213 7.25 9.03 -10.81
N ILE A 214 8.41 8.48 -11.14
CA ILE A 214 9.65 9.23 -11.29
C ILE A 214 10.37 8.86 -12.58
N ARG A 215 11.21 9.75 -13.03
CA ARG A 215 12.16 9.52 -14.14
C ARG A 215 13.54 10.04 -13.78
N GLU A 216 14.52 9.58 -14.52
CA GLU A 216 15.87 10.09 -14.44
C GLU A 216 15.91 11.56 -14.88
N ALA A 217 16.53 12.44 -14.09
CA ALA A 217 16.74 13.82 -14.46
C ALA A 217 17.91 13.97 -15.44
N GLY A 218 17.84 14.95 -16.33
CA GLY A 218 18.87 15.16 -17.35
C GLY A 218 20.29 15.42 -16.79
N ASN A 219 20.39 15.91 -15.55
CA ASN A 219 21.65 16.24 -14.89
C ASN A 219 22.23 15.13 -14.00
N ILE A 220 21.65 13.93 -13.99
CA ILE A 220 22.08 12.84 -13.09
C ILE A 220 23.54 12.45 -13.27
N LYS A 221 24.05 12.51 -14.50
CA LYS A 221 25.45 12.21 -14.82
C LYS A 221 26.40 13.24 -14.20
N ASP A 222 26.01 14.50 -14.16
CA ASP A 222 26.80 15.57 -13.54
C ASP A 222 26.90 15.37 -12.03
N LEU A 223 25.88 14.76 -11.41
CA LEU A 223 25.86 14.36 -10.02
C LEU A 223 26.64 13.08 -9.73
N LYS A 224 27.16 12.39 -10.75
CA LYS A 224 27.81 11.07 -10.65
C LYS A 224 26.90 10.06 -9.96
N LEU A 225 25.61 10.09 -10.30
CA LEU A 225 24.59 9.19 -9.79
C LEU A 225 24.14 8.27 -10.93
N LYS A 226 23.68 7.08 -10.54
CA LYS A 226 23.08 6.08 -11.44
C LYS A 226 21.64 5.84 -10.99
N PHE A 227 20.71 6.03 -11.90
CA PHE A 227 19.31 5.65 -11.74
C PHE A 227 19.10 4.19 -12.15
N THR A 228 18.46 3.41 -11.32
CA THR A 228 18.07 2.03 -11.62
C THR A 228 16.61 1.86 -11.27
N SER A 229 15.74 1.78 -12.26
CA SER A 229 14.33 1.46 -12.02
C SER A 229 14.20 0.07 -11.37
N LEU A 230 13.47 -0.02 -10.27
CA LEU A 230 13.21 -1.26 -9.55
C LEU A 230 11.86 -1.86 -9.95
N VAL A 231 10.86 -1.00 -10.08
CA VAL A 231 9.49 -1.36 -10.40
C VAL A 231 8.95 -0.39 -11.44
N GLU A 232 8.37 -0.94 -12.50
CA GLU A 232 7.80 -0.17 -13.59
C GLU A 232 6.36 -0.58 -13.84
N SER A 233 5.53 0.35 -14.30
CA SER A 233 4.20 0.04 -14.80
C SER A 233 4.29 -0.73 -16.13
N ASP A 234 3.24 -1.50 -16.45
CA ASP A 234 3.20 -2.30 -17.69
C ASP A 234 3.17 -1.39 -18.94
N ASP A 235 4.04 -1.72 -19.91
CA ASP A 235 4.16 -0.99 -21.19
C ASP A 235 3.40 -1.63 -22.36
N ASN A 236 3.02 -2.91 -22.25
CA ASN A 236 2.79 -3.71 -23.47
C ASN A 236 1.34 -4.09 -23.76
N ARG A 237 0.46 -4.15 -22.81
CA ARG A 237 -0.87 -4.74 -23.02
C ARG A 237 -2.02 -3.96 -22.40
N ARG A 238 -1.72 -2.96 -21.62
CA ARG A 238 -2.69 -2.27 -20.80
C ARG A 238 -2.50 -0.78 -20.97
N GLU A 239 -3.57 -0.12 -21.26
CA GLU A 239 -3.53 1.33 -21.35
C GLU A 239 -3.09 1.86 -19.98
N THR A 240 -1.85 2.31 -19.92
CA THR A 240 -1.27 2.99 -18.76
C THR A 240 -1.09 4.43 -19.14
N GLY A 241 -1.47 5.33 -18.25
CA GLY A 241 -1.39 6.75 -18.52
C GLY A 241 -1.27 7.55 -17.24
N LEU A 242 -1.18 8.85 -17.40
CA LEU A 242 -1.07 9.82 -16.32
C LEU A 242 -2.35 10.65 -16.20
N VAL A 243 -2.76 10.89 -14.98
CA VAL A 243 -3.90 11.75 -14.64
C VAL A 243 -3.44 12.77 -13.60
N ASP A 244 -3.92 14.01 -13.71
CA ASP A 244 -3.65 15.03 -12.72
C ASP A 244 -4.23 14.64 -11.34
N VAL A 245 -3.50 14.95 -10.27
CA VAL A 245 -3.95 14.70 -8.88
C VAL A 245 -5.33 15.32 -8.62
N ALA A 246 -5.62 16.50 -9.18
CA ALA A 246 -6.92 17.15 -9.02
C ALA A 246 -8.06 16.31 -9.63
N ASP A 247 -7.86 15.75 -10.81
CA ASP A 247 -8.85 14.90 -11.49
C ASP A 247 -8.99 13.53 -10.79
N ALA A 248 -7.87 12.93 -10.35
CA ALA A 248 -7.90 11.71 -9.55
C ALA A 248 -8.69 11.91 -8.24
N ARG A 249 -8.50 13.05 -7.59
CA ARG A 249 -9.24 13.41 -6.37
C ARG A 249 -10.73 13.63 -6.63
N GLN A 250 -11.09 14.21 -7.77
CA GLN A 250 -12.48 14.34 -8.19
C GLN A 250 -13.12 12.96 -8.35
N TYR A 251 -12.41 12.00 -8.93
CA TYR A 251 -12.87 10.62 -9.06
C TYR A 251 -13.26 10.00 -7.69
N PHE A 252 -12.41 10.14 -6.67
CA PHE A 252 -12.72 9.59 -5.34
C PHE A 252 -13.90 10.28 -4.65
N ARG A 253 -14.23 11.52 -5.05
CA ARG A 253 -15.41 12.23 -4.53
C ARG A 253 -16.71 11.82 -5.22
N THR A 254 -16.69 11.67 -6.54
CA THR A 254 -17.90 11.48 -7.35
C THR A 254 -18.11 10.05 -7.79
N GLN A 255 -17.04 9.23 -7.77
CA GLN A 255 -16.98 7.88 -8.34
C GLN A 255 -17.36 7.84 -9.84
N GLU A 256 -17.33 8.99 -10.52
CA GLU A 256 -17.59 9.11 -11.95
C GLU A 256 -16.29 8.97 -12.74
N ILE A 257 -16.15 7.88 -13.47
CA ILE A 257 -14.93 7.50 -14.20
C ILE A 257 -14.79 8.21 -15.52
N GLY A 258 -15.89 8.44 -16.22
CA GLY A 258 -15.88 8.95 -17.59
C GLY A 258 -15.05 10.23 -17.79
N PRO A 259 -15.17 11.26 -16.93
CA PRO A 259 -14.40 12.49 -17.06
C PRO A 259 -12.90 12.32 -16.88
N ILE A 260 -12.47 11.39 -16.02
CA ILE A 260 -11.05 11.17 -15.68
C ILE A 260 -10.32 10.52 -16.85
N PHE A 261 -10.92 9.49 -17.44
CA PHE A 261 -10.28 8.78 -18.55
C PHE A 261 -10.25 9.57 -19.84
N SER A 262 -11.19 10.49 -20.06
CA SER A 262 -11.11 11.41 -21.19
C SER A 262 -9.94 12.39 -21.12
N LYS A 263 -9.38 12.59 -19.92
CA LYS A 263 -8.23 13.47 -19.64
C LYS A 263 -6.93 12.69 -19.42
N MET A 264 -6.96 11.37 -19.40
CA MET A 264 -5.77 10.55 -19.19
C MET A 264 -4.81 10.72 -20.37
N GLU A 265 -3.59 11.12 -20.07
CA GLU A 265 -2.49 11.18 -21.03
C GLU A 265 -1.92 9.78 -21.21
N VAL A 266 -2.42 9.06 -22.20
CA VAL A 266 -1.90 7.73 -22.56
C VAL A 266 -0.70 7.88 -23.47
N THR A 267 0.46 7.40 -23.00
CA THR A 267 1.65 7.29 -23.84
C THR A 267 1.82 5.83 -24.24
N PRO A 268 1.56 5.46 -25.49
CA PRO A 268 1.65 4.08 -25.94
C PRO A 268 3.05 3.50 -25.72
N ARG A 269 3.12 2.30 -25.17
CA ARG A 269 4.36 1.56 -24.92
C ARG A 269 5.37 2.30 -24.03
N HIS A 270 4.90 3.02 -23.05
CA HIS A 270 5.73 3.71 -22.09
C HIS A 270 5.52 3.13 -20.68
N ALA A 271 6.60 2.65 -20.07
CA ALA A 271 6.59 2.24 -18.68
C ALA A 271 6.98 3.42 -17.78
N TYR A 272 6.26 3.57 -16.69
CA TYR A 272 6.55 4.58 -15.67
C TYR A 272 7.25 3.93 -14.48
N SER A 273 8.38 4.48 -14.04
CA SER A 273 9.07 3.99 -12.86
C SER A 273 8.35 4.42 -11.58
N LEU A 274 7.91 3.43 -10.79
CA LEU A 274 7.20 3.62 -9.51
C LEU A 274 8.16 3.55 -8.33
N ALA A 275 9.26 2.85 -8.49
CA ALA A 275 10.35 2.75 -7.52
C ALA A 275 11.69 2.68 -8.23
N ALA A 276 12.69 3.38 -7.70
CA ALA A 276 14.04 3.36 -8.26
C ALA A 276 15.10 3.39 -7.17
N TRP A 277 16.26 2.82 -7.49
CA TRP A 277 17.46 2.89 -6.67
C TRP A 277 18.45 3.88 -7.27
N ILE A 278 18.77 4.92 -6.55
CA ILE A 278 19.72 5.95 -6.89
C ILE A 278 21.03 5.65 -6.15
N ARG A 279 22.10 5.37 -6.89
CA ARG A 279 23.41 5.02 -6.33
C ARG A 279 24.46 6.01 -6.81
N GLY A 280 25.29 6.50 -5.89
CA GLY A 280 26.51 7.23 -6.23
C GLY A 280 27.57 6.29 -6.83
N GLU A 281 28.37 6.80 -7.75
CA GLU A 281 29.54 6.08 -8.22
C GLU A 281 30.53 5.92 -7.06
N ALA A 282 31.04 4.70 -6.86
CA ALA A 282 32.09 4.45 -5.89
C ALA A 282 33.34 5.24 -6.34
N THR A 283 33.74 6.24 -5.60
CA THR A 283 35.06 6.83 -5.81
C THR A 283 36.09 5.74 -5.56
N GLU A 284 36.94 5.44 -6.55
CA GLU A 284 37.98 4.40 -6.55
C GLU A 284 39.07 4.57 -5.45
N SER A 285 38.75 5.13 -4.30
CA SER A 285 39.74 5.49 -3.29
C SER A 285 39.94 4.48 -2.15
N ALA A 286 39.25 3.32 -2.17
CA ALA A 286 39.40 2.34 -1.08
C ALA A 286 40.30 1.14 -1.41
N ASP A 287 40.48 0.81 -2.69
CA ASP A 287 41.32 -0.34 -3.09
C ASP A 287 42.71 0.05 -3.63
N ASP A 288 42.89 1.27 -4.12
CA ASP A 288 44.20 1.75 -4.57
C ASP A 288 45.12 2.11 -3.40
N ALA A 289 44.56 2.55 -2.27
CA ALA A 289 45.35 2.79 -1.04
C ALA A 289 45.99 1.51 -0.45
N LYS A 290 45.49 0.32 -0.81
CA LYS A 290 46.09 -0.97 -0.42
C LYS A 290 47.18 -1.46 -1.38
N LYS A 291 47.25 -0.96 -2.62
CA LYS A 291 48.30 -1.33 -3.60
C LYS A 291 49.53 -0.47 -3.43
N ASP A 292 49.40 0.81 -3.11
CA ASP A 292 50.55 1.70 -2.93
C ASP A 292 51.24 1.52 -1.58
N ALA A 293 50.56 1.00 -0.55
CA ALA A 293 51.15 0.67 0.76
C ALA A 293 52.11 -0.55 0.72
N LYS A 294 52.21 -1.27 -0.42
CA LYS A 294 53.12 -2.41 -0.58
C LYS A 294 54.43 -2.10 -1.31
N LYS A 295 54.67 -0.85 -1.74
CA LYS A 295 55.85 -0.48 -2.52
C LYS A 295 56.82 0.52 -1.86
N GLY A 296 56.76 0.67 -0.55
CA GLY A 296 57.71 1.55 0.16
C GLY A 296 58.22 0.90 1.44
N LYS A 297 59.12 -0.08 1.31
CA LYS A 297 60.04 -0.44 2.41
C LYS A 297 61.32 0.31 2.23
N GLU A 298 61.57 1.25 3.10
CA GLU A 298 62.91 1.59 3.62
C GLU A 298 62.76 2.35 4.93
N ASP A 299 63.26 1.73 6.00
CA ASP A 299 63.51 2.31 7.32
C ASP A 299 64.67 3.32 7.24
N PRO A 300 64.87 4.28 8.21
CA PRO A 300 64.93 4.01 9.62
C PRO A 300 64.56 5.16 10.62
N LYS A 301 64.18 4.72 11.83
CA LYS A 301 64.36 5.32 13.16
C LYS A 301 64.25 6.85 13.41
N LYS A 302 63.34 7.31 14.24
CA LYS A 302 63.57 7.85 15.59
C LYS A 302 62.31 8.38 16.27
N ASP A 303 62.17 7.97 17.48
CA ASP A 303 61.56 8.55 18.68
C ASP A 303 60.77 9.86 18.61
N GLY A 304 59.54 9.82 19.15
CA GLY A 304 58.75 10.99 19.51
C GLY A 304 57.33 10.60 19.91
N LYS A 305 57.07 10.37 21.20
CA LYS A 305 55.72 10.29 21.78
C LYS A 305 54.97 11.60 21.50
N SER A 306 53.86 11.50 20.83
CA SER A 306 52.69 12.36 21.04
C SER A 306 51.46 11.53 20.78
N ASP A 307 50.67 11.31 21.85
CA ASP A 307 49.38 10.69 21.84
C ASP A 307 48.34 11.65 21.21
N ASP A 308 48.45 11.89 19.93
CA ASP A 308 47.34 12.39 19.11
C ASP A 308 46.79 11.21 18.32
N LYS A 309 45.73 10.60 18.84
CA LYS A 309 44.87 9.70 18.06
C LYS A 309 44.29 10.51 16.92
N ALA A 310 45.00 10.62 15.81
CA ALA A 310 44.48 11.15 14.57
C ALA A 310 43.25 10.31 14.21
N LYS A 311 42.06 10.91 14.31
CA LYS A 311 40.82 10.35 13.81
C LYS A 311 41.04 9.93 12.35
N LYS A 312 41.02 8.64 12.07
CA LYS A 312 40.98 8.15 10.67
C LYS A 312 39.79 8.83 10.00
N PRO A 313 39.97 9.53 8.88
CA PRO A 313 38.85 10.08 8.14
C PRO A 313 37.93 8.92 7.76
N ALA A 314 36.67 9.00 8.16
CA ALA A 314 35.66 8.04 7.79
C ALA A 314 35.64 7.95 6.25
N ALA A 315 35.83 6.76 5.69
CA ALA A 315 35.70 6.56 4.25
C ALA A 315 34.25 6.91 3.86
N LYS A 316 34.07 8.04 3.17
CA LYS A 316 32.75 8.47 2.70
C LYS A 316 32.16 7.36 1.81
N ARG A 317 31.04 6.80 2.24
CA ARG A 317 30.29 5.84 1.43
C ARG A 317 29.56 6.58 0.29
N PRO A 318 29.43 5.96 -0.88
CA PRO A 318 28.63 6.54 -1.95
C PRO A 318 27.17 6.64 -1.52
N MET A 319 26.44 7.60 -2.07
CA MET A 319 25.00 7.73 -1.86
C MET A 319 24.30 6.44 -2.27
N SER A 320 23.32 5.99 -1.48
CA SER A 320 22.48 4.84 -1.75
C SER A 320 21.07 5.13 -1.26
N VAL A 321 20.17 5.48 -2.17
CA VAL A 321 18.80 5.87 -1.85
C VAL A 321 17.81 5.10 -2.73
N ILE A 322 16.87 4.41 -2.12
CA ILE A 322 15.69 3.87 -2.82
C ILE A 322 14.55 4.86 -2.64
N TYR A 323 13.95 5.25 -3.73
CA TYR A 323 12.77 6.11 -3.77
C TYR A 323 11.57 5.32 -4.30
N VAL A 324 10.44 5.40 -3.60
CA VAL A 324 9.16 4.79 -3.97
C VAL A 324 8.12 5.89 -4.03
N ALA A 325 7.35 5.94 -5.09
CA ALA A 325 6.41 7.02 -5.36
C ALA A 325 4.99 6.78 -4.79
N ASP A 326 4.91 6.11 -3.64
CA ASP A 326 3.64 5.76 -2.97
C ASP A 326 3.90 5.48 -1.49
N ILE A 327 3.04 5.99 -0.59
CA ILE A 327 3.06 5.65 0.83
C ILE A 327 1.88 4.74 1.23
N ASP A 328 0.81 4.74 0.47
CA ASP A 328 -0.39 3.97 0.78
C ASP A 328 -0.14 2.47 0.79
N LEU A 329 0.88 2.03 0.06
CA LEU A 329 1.32 0.63 0.01
C LEU A 329 1.68 0.04 1.39
N ILE A 330 2.00 0.88 2.41
CA ILE A 330 2.30 0.44 3.78
C ILE A 330 1.14 0.62 4.76
N SER A 331 -0.04 1.04 4.29
CA SER A 331 -1.18 1.30 5.17
C SER A 331 -1.68 0.05 5.90
N ASN A 332 -2.14 0.24 7.14
CA ASN A 332 -2.74 -0.85 7.93
C ASN A 332 -3.89 -1.52 7.18
N GLN A 333 -4.68 -0.75 6.42
CA GLN A 333 -5.80 -1.27 5.67
C GLN A 333 -5.36 -2.30 4.62
N LEU A 334 -4.29 -2.03 3.87
CA LEU A 334 -3.79 -2.97 2.87
C LEU A 334 -3.08 -4.17 3.51
N LEU A 335 -2.30 -3.93 4.55
CA LEU A 335 -1.58 -5.00 5.23
C LEU A 335 -2.53 -5.95 5.96
N SER A 336 -3.64 -5.45 6.54
CA SER A 336 -4.65 -6.28 7.19
C SER A 336 -5.42 -7.15 6.19
N MET A 337 -5.73 -6.64 5.00
CA MET A 337 -6.40 -7.41 3.95
C MET A 337 -5.64 -8.68 3.57
N ARG A 338 -4.31 -8.67 3.66
CA ARG A 338 -3.47 -9.86 3.47
C ARG A 338 -3.58 -10.85 4.62
N THR A 339 -3.67 -10.37 5.87
CA THR A 339 -3.66 -11.19 7.07
C THR A 339 -5.03 -11.78 7.41
N GLU A 340 -6.11 -11.13 7.02
CA GLU A 340 -7.49 -11.57 7.28
C GLU A 340 -7.94 -12.80 6.48
N GLY A 341 -7.02 -13.43 5.75
CA GLY A 341 -7.27 -14.69 5.07
C GLY A 341 -8.28 -14.60 3.93
N VAL A 342 -8.52 -13.42 3.39
CA VAL A 342 -9.19 -13.27 2.11
C VAL A 342 -8.21 -13.78 1.07
N GLU A 343 -8.31 -15.06 0.72
CA GLU A 343 -7.40 -15.79 -0.20
C GLU A 343 -7.23 -15.11 -1.57
N GLN A 344 -7.95 -14.01 -1.80
CA GLN A 344 -7.95 -13.27 -3.05
C GLN A 344 -6.83 -12.25 -3.16
N PHE A 345 -6.44 -11.63 -2.04
CA PHE A 345 -5.47 -10.54 -2.05
C PHE A 345 -4.10 -11.08 -1.64
N ARG A 346 -3.20 -11.21 -2.62
CA ARG A 346 -1.88 -11.81 -2.43
C ARG A 346 -0.74 -10.83 -2.67
N TRP A 347 -0.99 -9.54 -2.49
CA TRP A 347 0.08 -8.57 -2.65
C TRP A 347 1.14 -8.68 -1.56
N ASP A 348 2.37 -8.46 -1.98
CA ASP A 348 3.56 -8.61 -1.18
C ASP A 348 4.07 -7.27 -0.63
N ASN A 349 3.18 -6.30 -0.37
CA ASN A 349 3.57 -4.94 0.01
C ASN A 349 4.47 -4.88 1.25
N GLY A 350 4.15 -5.57 2.33
CA GLY A 350 5.00 -5.65 3.53
C GLY A 350 6.39 -6.22 3.23
N PRO A 351 6.50 -7.47 2.71
CA PRO A 351 7.76 -8.03 2.25
C PRO A 351 8.53 -7.17 1.26
N PHE A 352 7.84 -6.45 0.38
CA PHE A 352 8.47 -5.52 -0.57
C PHE A 352 9.23 -4.42 0.16
N VAL A 353 8.57 -3.71 1.09
CA VAL A 353 9.23 -2.62 1.84
C VAL A 353 10.35 -3.14 2.73
N LEU A 354 10.17 -4.29 3.40
CA LEU A 354 11.23 -4.94 4.18
C LEU A 354 12.46 -5.24 3.31
N ASN A 355 12.25 -5.75 2.10
CA ASN A 355 13.35 -6.02 1.18
C ASN A 355 14.07 -4.76 0.71
N LEU A 356 13.35 -3.65 0.51
CA LEU A 356 13.99 -2.37 0.15
C LEU A 356 14.87 -1.86 1.29
N VAL A 357 14.41 -1.96 2.54
CA VAL A 357 15.19 -1.56 3.72
C VAL A 357 16.42 -2.46 3.91
N ASP A 358 16.26 -3.78 3.75
CA ASP A 358 17.40 -4.72 3.82
C ASP A 358 18.42 -4.44 2.72
N ALA A 359 17.95 -4.19 1.50
CA ALA A 359 18.84 -3.95 0.36
C ALA A 359 19.72 -2.71 0.58
N VAL A 360 19.16 -1.58 1.04
CA VAL A 360 19.98 -0.40 1.34
C VAL A 360 20.86 -0.60 2.55
N ALA A 361 20.41 -1.40 3.55
CA ALA A 361 21.21 -1.76 4.72
C ALA A 361 22.36 -2.74 4.37
N GLY A 362 22.39 -3.30 3.15
CA GLY A 362 23.36 -4.32 2.74
C GLY A 362 23.13 -5.66 3.45
N GLU A 363 21.87 -6.04 3.65
CA GLU A 363 21.47 -7.33 4.25
C GLU A 363 20.83 -8.23 3.20
N ASP A 364 21.64 -8.92 2.42
CA ASP A 364 21.16 -9.72 1.28
C ASP A 364 20.57 -11.08 1.70
N ARG A 365 20.82 -11.54 2.93
CA ARG A 365 20.46 -12.91 3.38
C ARG A 365 18.96 -13.17 3.40
N TYR A 366 18.15 -12.17 3.71
CA TYR A 366 16.70 -12.31 3.84
C TYR A 366 15.95 -12.04 2.54
N LEU A 367 16.55 -11.33 1.57
CA LEU A 367 15.92 -10.94 0.31
C LEU A 367 15.36 -12.15 -0.45
N GLU A 368 16.16 -13.21 -0.62
CA GLU A 368 15.71 -14.41 -1.32
C GLU A 368 14.77 -15.28 -0.50
N ILE A 369 14.91 -15.28 0.83
CA ILE A 369 14.08 -16.10 1.71
C ILE A 369 12.64 -15.61 1.70
N ARG A 370 12.40 -14.28 1.80
CA ARG A 370 11.05 -13.71 1.76
C ARG A 370 10.37 -13.88 0.41
N GLN A 371 11.17 -13.95 -0.65
CA GLN A 371 10.70 -14.18 -2.02
C GLN A 371 10.47 -15.67 -2.32
N ARG A 372 10.91 -16.58 -1.41
CA ARG A 372 10.65 -18.02 -1.55
C ARG A 372 9.20 -18.29 -1.21
N LYS A 373 8.41 -18.52 -2.23
CA LYS A 373 7.05 -19.01 -2.06
C LYS A 373 7.04 -20.52 -2.20
N ALA A 374 6.30 -21.17 -1.33
CA ALA A 374 5.96 -22.57 -1.57
C ALA A 374 5.25 -22.61 -2.92
N ARG A 375 5.83 -23.28 -3.92
CA ARG A 375 5.15 -23.58 -5.18
C ARG A 375 4.01 -24.55 -4.86
N TYR A 376 2.93 -24.03 -4.31
CA TYR A 376 1.69 -24.77 -4.28
C TYR A 376 1.24 -24.83 -5.74
N ALA A 377 1.30 -26.01 -6.33
CA ALA A 377 0.54 -26.25 -7.55
C ALA A 377 -0.94 -25.99 -7.18
N THR A 378 -1.45 -24.84 -7.57
CA THR A 378 -2.87 -24.52 -7.40
C THR A 378 -3.63 -25.64 -8.06
N LEU A 379 -4.43 -26.32 -7.27
CA LEU A 379 -5.27 -27.39 -7.80
C LEU A 379 -6.38 -26.68 -8.59
N ARG A 380 -6.13 -26.37 -9.87
CA ARG A 380 -7.04 -25.65 -10.78
C ARG A 380 -8.49 -26.10 -10.67
N ARG A 381 -8.69 -27.36 -10.33
CA ARG A 381 -10.02 -27.95 -10.14
C ARG A 381 -10.67 -27.45 -8.84
N ILE A 382 -9.92 -27.34 -7.76
CA ILE A 382 -10.41 -26.77 -6.49
C ILE A 382 -10.72 -25.29 -6.66
N GLU A 383 -9.89 -24.56 -7.39
CA GLU A 383 -10.13 -23.13 -7.69
C GLU A 383 -11.37 -22.96 -8.56
N ALA A 384 -11.57 -23.80 -9.57
CA ALA A 384 -12.76 -23.74 -10.41
C ALA A 384 -14.05 -24.06 -9.61
N GLU A 385 -14.01 -25.05 -8.72
CA GLU A 385 -15.15 -25.38 -7.86
C GLU A 385 -15.39 -24.29 -6.78
N ALA A 386 -14.32 -23.72 -6.22
CA ALA A 386 -14.42 -22.58 -5.31
C ALA A 386 -14.98 -21.34 -6.02
N GLN A 387 -14.63 -21.11 -7.29
CA GLN A 387 -15.14 -19.99 -8.08
C GLN A 387 -16.67 -19.96 -8.14
N VAL A 388 -17.31 -21.11 -8.24
CA VAL A 388 -18.80 -21.22 -8.23
C VAL A 388 -19.38 -20.71 -6.90
N ALA A 389 -18.71 -20.99 -5.78
CA ALA A 389 -19.14 -20.49 -4.48
C ALA A 389 -18.99 -18.97 -4.37
N TYR A 390 -18.00 -18.43 -5.01
CA TYR A 390 -17.75 -17.00 -5.10
C TYR A 390 -18.76 -16.29 -6.00
N ASP A 391 -19.08 -16.83 -7.15
CA ASP A 391 -20.06 -16.25 -8.06
C ASP A 391 -21.45 -16.20 -7.41
N LYS A 392 -21.81 -17.24 -6.65
CA LYS A 392 -23.04 -17.25 -5.84
C LYS A 392 -23.09 -16.19 -4.74
N GLU A 393 -21.96 -15.94 -4.08
CA GLU A 393 -21.86 -14.85 -3.08
C GLU A 393 -22.11 -13.49 -3.75
N GLU A 394 -21.48 -13.27 -4.91
CA GLU A 394 -21.62 -12.01 -5.64
C GLU A 394 -23.07 -11.76 -6.07
N GLU A 395 -23.73 -12.78 -6.62
CA GLU A 395 -25.15 -12.69 -6.98
C GLU A 395 -26.03 -12.42 -5.75
N ALA A 396 -25.78 -13.12 -4.65
CA ALA A 396 -26.55 -12.92 -3.41
C ALA A 396 -26.33 -11.53 -2.80
N ARG A 397 -25.10 -11.01 -2.85
CA ARG A 397 -24.81 -9.64 -2.39
C ARG A 397 -25.47 -8.58 -3.26
N LYS A 398 -25.42 -8.74 -4.60
CA LYS A 398 -26.10 -7.83 -5.52
C LYS A 398 -27.61 -7.82 -5.29
N ALA A 399 -28.20 -8.98 -5.05
CA ALA A 399 -29.61 -9.09 -4.74
C ALA A 399 -29.97 -8.39 -3.41
N ALA A 400 -29.18 -8.61 -2.35
CA ALA A 400 -29.37 -7.96 -1.07
C ALA A 400 -29.17 -6.44 -1.13
N GLN A 401 -28.18 -5.97 -1.89
CA GLN A 401 -27.96 -4.54 -2.10
C GLN A 401 -29.11 -3.90 -2.87
N LYS A 402 -29.59 -4.55 -3.92
CA LYS A 402 -30.74 -4.07 -4.69
C LYS A 402 -32.00 -3.96 -3.84
N GLU A 403 -32.27 -4.95 -3.00
CA GLU A 403 -33.40 -4.93 -2.08
C GLU A 403 -33.30 -3.75 -1.09
N TYR A 404 -32.10 -3.54 -0.53
CA TYR A 404 -31.82 -2.38 0.32
C TYR A 404 -32.07 -1.06 -0.40
N ASP A 405 -31.55 -0.90 -1.62
CA ASP A 405 -31.68 0.34 -2.41
C ASP A 405 -33.14 0.61 -2.78
N GLU A 406 -33.91 -0.43 -3.10
CA GLU A 406 -35.35 -0.32 -3.36
C GLU A 406 -36.15 0.11 -2.12
N GLU A 407 -35.83 -0.42 -0.94
CA GLU A 407 -36.48 -0.02 0.32
C GLU A 407 -36.10 1.42 0.74
N VAL A 408 -34.83 1.79 0.60
CA VAL A 408 -34.38 3.17 0.83
C VAL A 408 -35.07 4.16 -0.11
N ALA A 409 -35.22 3.79 -1.39
CA ALA A 409 -35.90 4.63 -2.37
C ALA A 409 -37.39 4.85 -2.01
N LYS A 410 -38.08 3.82 -1.52
CA LYS A 410 -39.48 3.96 -1.03
C LYS A 410 -39.60 4.93 0.14
N GLU A 411 -38.67 4.83 1.12
CA GLU A 411 -38.63 5.75 2.25
C GLU A 411 -38.35 7.21 1.80
N ASP A 412 -37.43 7.40 0.85
CA ASP A 412 -37.14 8.71 0.28
C ASP A 412 -38.34 9.28 -0.49
N GLU A 413 -39.07 8.47 -1.24
CA GLU A 413 -40.30 8.90 -1.91
C GLU A 413 -41.39 9.33 -0.92
N ALA A 414 -41.52 8.63 0.21
CA ALA A 414 -42.48 8.99 1.25
C ALA A 414 -42.17 10.37 1.85
N VAL A 415 -40.91 10.65 2.14
CA VAL A 415 -40.44 11.96 2.62
C VAL A 415 -40.68 13.04 1.57
N LYS A 416 -40.28 12.80 0.31
CA LYS A 416 -40.45 13.74 -0.83
C LYS A 416 -41.92 14.12 -1.08
N LYS A 417 -42.88 13.20 -0.84
CA LYS A 417 -44.30 13.52 -0.96
C LYS A 417 -44.72 14.58 0.05
N ILE A 418 -44.26 14.46 1.31
CA ILE A 418 -44.58 15.44 2.37
C ILE A 418 -43.89 16.78 2.08
N GLU A 419 -42.66 16.76 1.61
CA GLU A 419 -41.94 17.98 1.18
C GLU A 419 -42.69 18.69 0.06
N LYS A 420 -43.17 17.93 -0.93
CA LYS A 420 -43.96 18.48 -2.03
C LYS A 420 -45.31 19.07 -1.56
N GLU A 421 -46.02 18.37 -0.67
CA GLU A 421 -47.25 18.90 -0.05
C GLU A 421 -46.99 20.23 0.67
N ALA A 422 -45.85 20.36 1.37
CA ALA A 422 -45.46 21.59 2.03
C ALA A 422 -45.15 22.72 1.03
N ALA A 423 -44.40 22.40 -0.04
CA ALA A 423 -44.09 23.38 -1.09
C ALA A 423 -45.32 23.81 -1.86
N ASP A 424 -46.24 22.91 -2.18
CA ASP A 424 -47.48 23.20 -2.87
C ASP A 424 -48.37 24.13 -2.01
N LEU A 425 -48.44 23.92 -0.71
CA LEU A 425 -49.18 24.80 0.24
C LEU A 425 -48.59 26.21 0.28
N GLU A 426 -47.26 26.34 0.29
CA GLU A 426 -46.59 27.64 0.23
C GLU A 426 -46.82 28.36 -1.09
N ALA A 427 -46.79 27.63 -2.21
CA ALA A 427 -47.03 28.17 -3.55
C ALA A 427 -48.50 28.62 -3.70
N GLU A 428 -49.46 27.86 -3.15
CA GLU A 428 -50.88 28.24 -3.13
C GLU A 428 -51.11 29.51 -2.32
N TYR A 429 -50.52 29.63 -1.14
CA TYR A 429 -50.60 30.80 -0.29
C TYR A 429 -50.02 32.03 -1.01
N LYS A 430 -48.87 31.91 -1.64
CA LYS A 430 -48.24 33.02 -2.38
C LYS A 430 -49.08 33.48 -3.56
N LYS A 431 -49.69 32.57 -4.33
CA LYS A 431 -50.62 32.90 -5.40
C LYS A 431 -51.85 33.66 -4.93
N LYS A 432 -52.46 33.25 -3.83
CA LYS A 432 -53.63 33.93 -3.23
C LYS A 432 -53.26 35.32 -2.68
N GLN A 433 -52.06 35.44 -2.09
CA GLN A 433 -51.53 36.72 -1.62
C GLN A 433 -51.28 37.70 -2.80
N ASP A 434 -50.70 37.20 -3.87
CA ASP A 434 -50.47 38.03 -5.08
C ASP A 434 -51.75 38.39 -5.80
N ALA A 435 -52.84 37.60 -5.67
CA ALA A 435 -54.18 37.88 -6.20
C ALA A 435 -55.01 38.83 -5.32
N GLY A 436 -54.50 39.22 -4.15
CA GLY A 436 -55.22 40.12 -3.23
C GLY A 436 -56.44 39.52 -2.54
N GLU A 437 -56.52 38.18 -2.47
CA GLU A 437 -57.60 37.48 -1.78
C GLU A 437 -57.42 37.55 -0.26
N GLN A 438 -58.54 37.67 0.49
CA GLN A 438 -58.51 37.61 1.94
C GLN A 438 -58.18 36.18 2.38
N ILE A 439 -56.99 35.99 2.96
CA ILE A 439 -56.50 34.68 3.41
C ILE A 439 -56.61 34.65 4.92
N ASP A 440 -57.20 33.58 5.46
CA ASP A 440 -57.11 33.30 6.90
C ASP A 440 -55.69 32.86 7.27
N SER A 441 -54.92 33.85 7.74
CA SER A 441 -53.53 33.64 8.16
C SER A 441 -53.39 32.65 9.34
N GLY A 442 -54.44 32.44 10.10
CA GLY A 442 -54.46 31.48 11.22
C GLY A 442 -54.56 30.03 10.75
N GLU A 443 -55.46 29.79 9.76
CA GLU A 443 -55.60 28.46 9.18
C GLU A 443 -54.33 28.05 8.40
N PHE A 444 -53.74 28.98 7.65
CA PHE A 444 -52.48 28.72 6.94
C PHE A 444 -51.33 28.35 7.87
N LYS A 445 -51.10 29.13 8.95
CA LYS A 445 -50.09 28.87 9.95
C LYS A 445 -50.27 27.51 10.61
N SER A 446 -51.52 27.18 10.96
CA SER A 446 -51.85 25.87 11.58
C SER A 446 -51.55 24.70 10.64
N ARG A 447 -51.87 24.84 9.33
CA ARG A 447 -51.54 23.83 8.30
C ARG A 447 -50.05 23.72 8.08
N GLN A 448 -49.34 24.83 7.99
CA GLN A 448 -47.88 24.84 7.85
C GLN A 448 -47.19 24.18 9.05
N GLN A 449 -47.59 24.50 10.27
CA GLN A 449 -47.06 23.86 11.48
C GLN A 449 -47.31 22.35 11.50
N LEU A 450 -48.49 21.91 11.09
CA LEU A 450 -48.82 20.49 11.00
C LEU A 450 -47.96 19.77 9.97
N LEU A 451 -47.74 20.37 8.80
CA LEU A 451 -46.88 19.80 7.75
C LEU A 451 -45.42 19.77 8.18
N GLN A 452 -44.90 20.83 8.82
CA GLN A 452 -43.56 20.82 9.39
C GLN A 452 -43.37 19.73 10.45
N PHE A 453 -44.35 19.57 11.36
CA PHE A 453 -44.31 18.50 12.35
C PHE A 453 -44.31 17.11 11.68
N ARG A 454 -45.19 16.89 10.68
CA ARG A 454 -45.22 15.66 9.90
C ARG A 454 -43.89 15.39 9.17
N LEU A 455 -43.27 16.43 8.58
CA LEU A 455 -41.99 16.31 7.89
C LEU A 455 -40.86 15.92 8.85
N VAL A 456 -40.77 16.60 10.00
CA VAL A 456 -39.72 16.27 11.00
C VAL A 456 -39.91 14.85 11.52
N THR A 457 -41.15 14.46 11.79
CA THR A 457 -41.46 13.10 12.27
C THR A 457 -41.17 12.05 11.21
N ALA A 458 -41.48 12.33 9.92
CA ALA A 458 -41.22 11.43 8.81
C ALA A 458 -39.72 11.31 8.55
N LEU A 459 -38.94 12.40 8.62
CA LEU A 459 -37.48 12.38 8.50
C LEU A 459 -36.86 11.54 9.61
N ALA A 460 -37.26 11.72 10.85
CA ALA A 460 -36.75 10.94 11.97
C ALA A 460 -37.06 9.45 11.82
N ALA A 461 -38.28 9.09 11.44
CA ALA A 461 -38.68 7.71 11.18
C ALA A 461 -37.94 7.10 10.02
N SER A 462 -37.76 7.86 8.91
CA SER A 462 -36.98 7.43 7.74
C SER A 462 -35.50 7.18 8.08
N GLN A 463 -34.89 8.03 8.91
CA GLN A 463 -33.51 7.82 9.37
C GLN A 463 -33.38 6.55 10.22
N GLU A 464 -34.32 6.31 11.15
CA GLU A 464 -34.34 5.09 11.95
C GLU A 464 -34.52 3.84 11.07
N THR A 465 -35.46 3.88 10.13
CA THR A 465 -35.69 2.79 9.18
C THR A 465 -34.45 2.50 8.34
N LYS A 466 -33.80 3.54 7.80
CA LYS A 466 -32.55 3.39 7.02
C LYS A 466 -31.42 2.79 7.86
N GLN A 467 -31.29 3.17 9.13
CA GLN A 467 -30.30 2.57 10.03
C GLN A 467 -30.59 1.07 10.25
N ASN A 468 -31.85 0.73 10.47
CA ASN A 468 -32.26 -0.67 10.65
C ASN A 468 -32.03 -1.50 9.38
N LEU A 469 -32.40 -0.97 8.21
CA LEU A 469 -32.15 -1.60 6.91
C LEU A 469 -30.64 -1.81 6.67
N LYS A 470 -29.81 -0.84 7.04
CA LYS A 470 -28.36 -0.97 6.94
C LYS A 470 -27.83 -2.09 7.83
N LEU A 471 -28.28 -2.18 9.07
CA LEU A 471 -27.91 -3.26 9.99
C LEU A 471 -28.36 -4.64 9.48
N GLU A 472 -29.53 -4.70 8.84
CA GLU A 472 -30.04 -5.92 8.23
C GLU A 472 -29.22 -6.34 7.01
N LEU A 473 -28.84 -5.39 6.16
CA LEU A 473 -27.92 -5.62 5.05
C LEU A 473 -26.56 -6.15 5.55
N GLU A 474 -25.99 -5.55 6.61
CA GLU A 474 -24.73 -6.02 7.19
C GLU A 474 -24.85 -7.46 7.71
N LYS A 475 -25.93 -7.79 8.44
CA LYS A 475 -26.19 -9.17 8.91
C LYS A 475 -26.35 -10.15 7.76
N THR A 476 -27.04 -9.74 6.70
CA THR A 476 -27.23 -10.55 5.50
C THR A 476 -25.91 -10.79 4.77
N ASN A 477 -25.09 -9.75 4.61
CA ASN A 477 -23.76 -9.86 4.03
C ASN A 477 -22.85 -10.79 4.87
N ASP A 478 -22.90 -10.70 6.19
CA ASP A 478 -22.14 -11.60 7.07
C ASP A 478 -22.62 -13.06 6.98
N LYS A 479 -23.91 -13.29 6.76
CA LYS A 479 -24.43 -14.64 6.53
C LYS A 479 -23.96 -15.18 5.20
N ILE A 480 -24.08 -14.41 4.13
CA ILE A 480 -23.62 -14.77 2.78
C ILE A 480 -22.12 -15.10 2.81
N ARG A 481 -21.31 -14.28 3.48
CA ARG A 481 -19.88 -14.52 3.68
C ARG A 481 -19.61 -15.83 4.41
N ARG A 482 -20.35 -16.13 5.49
CA ARG A 482 -20.20 -17.38 6.25
C ARG A 482 -20.57 -18.60 5.41
N ASP A 483 -21.65 -18.53 4.64
CA ASP A 483 -22.09 -19.61 3.78
C ASP A 483 -21.06 -19.94 2.68
N ARG A 484 -20.43 -18.92 2.11
CA ARG A 484 -19.30 -19.10 1.21
C ARG A 484 -18.12 -19.80 1.88
N LEU A 485 -17.66 -19.26 3.04
CA LEU A 485 -16.53 -19.85 3.76
C LEU A 485 -16.77 -21.33 4.08
N GLN A 486 -17.97 -21.68 4.50
CA GLN A 486 -18.35 -23.07 4.75
C GLN A 486 -18.33 -23.91 3.46
N SER A 487 -18.79 -23.36 2.34
CA SER A 487 -18.82 -24.05 1.05
C SER A 487 -17.40 -24.32 0.54
N VAL A 488 -16.53 -23.33 0.60
CA VAL A 488 -15.10 -23.47 0.24
C VAL A 488 -14.40 -24.47 1.18
N ALA A 489 -14.64 -24.37 2.49
CA ALA A 489 -14.06 -25.30 3.47
C ALA A 489 -14.52 -26.75 3.23
N ARG A 490 -15.79 -26.98 2.86
CA ARG A 490 -16.28 -28.33 2.49
C ARG A 490 -15.53 -28.88 1.28
N ILE A 491 -15.37 -28.09 0.23
CA ILE A 491 -14.62 -28.48 -0.97
C ILE A 491 -13.17 -28.85 -0.57
N GLN A 492 -12.48 -27.98 0.14
CA GLN A 492 -11.11 -28.21 0.57
C GLN A 492 -10.99 -29.47 1.45
N ASN A 493 -11.90 -29.67 2.41
CA ASN A 493 -11.89 -30.83 3.30
C ASN A 493 -12.14 -32.14 2.55
N LEU A 494 -13.00 -32.12 1.52
CA LEU A 494 -13.23 -33.28 0.66
C LEU A 494 -11.93 -33.69 -0.06
N TYR A 495 -11.23 -32.72 -0.67
CA TYR A 495 -9.96 -33.00 -1.34
C TYR A 495 -8.86 -33.42 -0.37
N LYS A 496 -8.80 -32.82 0.84
CA LYS A 496 -7.89 -33.27 1.90
C LYS A 496 -8.16 -34.73 2.31
N LEU A 497 -9.43 -35.07 2.44
CA LEU A 497 -9.83 -36.45 2.75
C LEU A 497 -9.38 -37.45 1.65
N PHE A 498 -9.61 -37.12 0.39
CA PHE A 498 -9.17 -37.93 -0.73
C PHE A 498 -7.63 -38.05 -0.79
N SER A 499 -6.92 -36.96 -0.57
CA SER A 499 -5.44 -36.97 -0.54
C SER A 499 -4.86 -37.78 0.61
N LEU A 500 -5.60 -37.93 1.71
CA LEU A 500 -5.21 -38.77 2.85
C LEU A 500 -5.52 -40.24 2.62
N LEU A 501 -6.68 -40.54 2.00
CA LEU A 501 -7.16 -41.93 1.87
C LEU A 501 -6.62 -42.65 0.63
N ILE A 502 -6.51 -41.97 -0.51
CA ILE A 502 -6.11 -42.62 -1.79
C ILE A 502 -4.67 -43.15 -1.76
N PRO A 503 -3.66 -42.41 -1.29
CA PRO A 503 -2.29 -42.92 -1.30
C PRO A 503 -2.06 -44.21 -0.50
N PRO A 504 -2.62 -44.41 0.69
CA PRO A 504 -2.46 -45.69 1.41
C PRO A 504 -3.30 -46.83 0.84
N LEU A 505 -4.40 -46.57 0.12
CA LEU A 505 -5.23 -47.60 -0.49
C LEU A 505 -4.47 -48.39 -1.58
N VAL A 506 -3.63 -47.72 -2.37
CA VAL A 506 -2.87 -48.37 -3.44
C VAL A 506 -1.92 -49.47 -2.91
N PRO A 507 -1.02 -49.19 -1.96
CA PRO A 507 -0.16 -50.23 -1.39
C PRO A 507 -0.95 -51.28 -0.64
N LEU A 508 -2.07 -50.94 0.02
CA LEU A 508 -2.93 -51.94 0.68
C LEU A 508 -3.58 -52.92 -0.31
N LEU A 509 -4.08 -52.42 -1.46
CA LEU A 509 -4.61 -53.26 -2.51
C LEU A 509 -3.53 -54.16 -3.12
N VAL A 510 -2.37 -53.62 -3.42
CA VAL A 510 -1.25 -54.40 -3.93
C VAL A 510 -0.82 -55.47 -2.89
N GLY A 511 -0.69 -55.06 -1.62
CA GLY A 511 -0.39 -55.98 -0.53
C GLY A 511 -1.44 -57.08 -0.39
N GLY A 512 -2.71 -56.72 -0.45
CA GLY A 512 -3.81 -57.69 -0.43
C GLY A 512 -3.80 -58.67 -1.61
N LEU A 513 -3.51 -58.19 -2.82
CA LEU A 513 -3.37 -59.05 -4.01
C LEU A 513 -2.16 -59.99 -3.91
N VAL A 514 -1.02 -59.48 -3.42
CA VAL A 514 0.17 -60.31 -3.21
C VAL A 514 -0.08 -61.35 -2.11
N TRP A 515 -0.69 -60.93 -1.01
CA TRP A 515 -1.06 -61.87 0.07
C TRP A 515 -2.05 -62.94 -0.41
N GLY A 516 -3.09 -62.53 -1.13
CA GLY A 516 -4.09 -63.46 -1.71
C GLY A 516 -3.46 -64.47 -2.68
N ARG A 517 -2.58 -63.98 -3.59
CA ARG A 517 -1.81 -64.88 -4.48
C ARG A 517 -0.91 -65.87 -3.71
N ARG A 518 -0.25 -65.36 -2.68
CA ARG A 518 0.61 -66.24 -1.83
C ARG A 518 -0.23 -67.27 -1.08
N TYR A 519 -1.33 -66.83 -0.50
CA TYR A 519 -2.26 -67.74 0.19
C TYR A 519 -2.84 -68.84 -0.72
N ILE A 520 -3.23 -68.52 -1.96
CA ILE A 520 -3.72 -69.49 -2.96
C ILE A 520 -2.58 -70.44 -3.32
N ARG A 521 -1.36 -69.96 -3.60
CA ARG A 521 -0.20 -70.84 -3.90
C ARG A 521 0.18 -71.75 -2.76
N GLU A 522 0.11 -71.29 -1.53
CA GLU A 522 0.39 -72.11 -0.34
C GLU A 522 -0.68 -73.20 -0.18
N ARG A 523 -1.94 -72.94 -0.53
CA ARG A 523 -3.00 -73.97 -0.54
C ARG A 523 -2.87 -74.96 -1.69
N GLU A 524 -2.49 -74.53 -2.84
CA GLU A 524 -2.28 -75.40 -4.01
C GLU A 524 -1.00 -76.25 -3.87
N GLY A 525 0.01 -75.73 -3.13
CA GLY A 525 1.26 -76.45 -2.86
C GLY A 525 1.19 -77.52 -1.75
N ILE A 526 0.07 -77.58 -1.00
CA ILE A 526 -0.12 -78.65 0.01
C ILE A 526 -0.69 -79.89 -0.67
N SER A 527 0.14 -80.93 -0.83
CA SER A 527 -0.31 -82.21 -1.41
C SER A 527 -1.49 -82.77 -0.61
N LYS A 528 -2.52 -83.31 -1.33
CA LYS A 528 -3.77 -83.85 -0.75
C LYS A 528 -3.55 -84.93 0.30
N THR A 529 -2.32 -85.51 0.40
CA THR A 529 -1.91 -86.51 1.38
C THR A 529 -1.60 -85.91 2.76
N ARG A 530 -1.41 -84.62 2.91
CA ARG A 530 -1.15 -83.94 4.23
C ARG A 530 -2.41 -83.29 4.84
N MET A 531 -3.57 -83.36 4.18
CA MET A 531 -4.84 -82.90 4.71
C MET A 531 -5.65 -83.96 5.47
N LYS A 532 -5.07 -85.14 5.74
CA LYS A 532 -5.69 -86.10 6.58
C LYS A 532 -4.86 -86.25 7.84
N THR A 533 -5.13 -85.43 8.82
CA THR A 533 -5.14 -85.71 10.27
C THR A 533 -5.89 -84.52 10.90
#